data_3d526b19471a810817cfcc84f7c56844
#
_entry.id   3d526b19471a810817cfcc84f7c56844
#
_cell.length_a   1.000
_cell.length_b   1.000
_cell.length_c   1.000
_cell.angle_alpha   90.00
_cell.angle_beta   90.00
_cell.angle_gamma   90.00
#
_symmetry.space_group_name_H-M   'P 1'
#
loop_
_entity.id
_entity.type
_entity.pdbx_description
1 polymer ?
#
loop_
_entity_poly.entity_id
_entity_poly.type
_entity_poly.pdbx_seq_one_letter_code
_entity_poly.pdbx_strand_id
1 'polypeptide(L)'
;MTISRDKMIELEKRTIEEFKIDYLILMENAGMGIFHEINQYDSFTIICGKGNNGGDGLVIARHLILSGKIVEVFVVGDKESEEFSKNLEIIKKLTDVKYIEDDNFDELIESIEVNEITVDAIFGTGLNRKLNKFYRSLIDAINIHGNYIIAVDIPSGMDADTGEEYGNCVACNVTYAISDIKKGELLNSNVGELKKIYIGIVRYKDE
;
A
#
# COMPACT_ATOMS: atom_id res chain seq x y z
N MET A 1 -17.98 7.13 8.20
CA MET A 1 -18.30 5.87 8.91
C MET A 1 -17.04 5.04 8.89
N THR A 2 -16.68 4.39 9.98
CA THR A 2 -15.49 3.54 10.07
C THR A 2 -15.88 2.06 10.02
N ILE A 3 -14.95 1.21 9.61
CA ILE A 3 -15.17 -0.23 9.49
C ILE A 3 -14.12 -1.00 10.29
N SER A 4 -14.47 -2.20 10.80
CA SER A 4 -13.50 -3.13 11.35
C SER A 4 -12.84 -3.94 10.22
N ARG A 5 -11.63 -4.45 10.52
CA ARG A 5 -10.93 -5.36 9.62
C ARG A 5 -11.79 -6.54 9.18
N ASP A 6 -12.44 -7.22 10.14
CA ASP A 6 -13.25 -8.40 9.84
C ASP A 6 -14.44 -8.08 8.93
N LYS A 7 -15.10 -6.93 9.18
CA LYS A 7 -16.21 -6.49 8.32
C LYS A 7 -15.73 -6.12 6.92
N MET A 8 -14.54 -5.54 6.77
CA MET A 8 -13.96 -5.25 5.47
C MET A 8 -13.71 -6.54 4.68
N ILE A 9 -13.10 -7.54 5.31
CA ILE A 9 -12.86 -8.87 4.72
C ILE A 9 -14.18 -9.53 4.30
N GLU A 10 -15.23 -9.45 5.13
CA GLU A 10 -16.56 -9.99 4.80
C GLU A 10 -17.13 -9.31 3.55
N LEU A 11 -17.05 -7.98 3.46
CA LEU A 11 -17.56 -7.22 2.32
C LEU A 11 -16.81 -7.52 1.02
N GLU A 12 -15.47 -7.62 1.08
CA GLU A 12 -14.65 -8.02 -0.07
C GLU A 12 -15.01 -9.42 -0.54
N LYS A 13 -15.04 -10.38 0.38
CA LYS A 13 -15.41 -11.77 0.08
C LYS A 13 -16.79 -11.85 -0.58
N ARG A 14 -17.78 -11.16 -0.04
CA ARG A 14 -19.13 -11.09 -0.61
C ARG A 14 -19.11 -10.49 -2.02
N THR A 15 -18.39 -9.40 -2.21
CA THR A 15 -18.28 -8.74 -3.52
C THR A 15 -17.71 -9.70 -4.57
N ILE A 16 -16.71 -10.49 -4.20
CA ILE A 16 -16.08 -11.46 -5.09
C ILE A 16 -16.98 -12.67 -5.33
N GLU A 17 -17.49 -13.30 -4.26
CA GLU A 17 -18.18 -14.59 -4.34
C GLU A 17 -19.61 -14.46 -4.89
N GLU A 18 -20.38 -13.45 -4.43
CA GLU A 18 -21.79 -13.30 -4.82
C GLU A 18 -21.94 -12.48 -6.10
N PHE A 19 -21.22 -11.34 -6.18
CA PHE A 19 -21.35 -10.40 -7.31
C PHE A 19 -20.37 -10.68 -8.45
N LYS A 20 -19.45 -11.65 -8.26
CA LYS A 20 -18.47 -12.07 -9.29
C LYS A 20 -17.56 -10.93 -9.78
N ILE A 21 -17.32 -9.93 -8.92
CA ILE A 21 -16.35 -8.88 -9.18
C ILE A 21 -14.99 -9.43 -8.76
N ASP A 22 -14.12 -9.71 -9.73
CA ASP A 22 -12.80 -10.29 -9.50
C ASP A 22 -11.93 -9.37 -8.63
N TYR A 23 -11.08 -9.96 -7.78
CA TYR A 23 -10.18 -9.21 -6.91
C TYR A 23 -9.24 -8.29 -7.69
N LEU A 24 -8.79 -8.72 -8.89
CA LEU A 24 -7.97 -7.86 -9.76
C LEU A 24 -8.71 -6.60 -10.22
N ILE A 25 -10.04 -6.64 -10.35
CA ILE A 25 -10.83 -5.44 -10.67
C ILE A 25 -10.83 -4.48 -9.49
N LEU A 26 -10.99 -4.99 -8.26
CA LEU A 26 -10.93 -4.17 -7.04
C LEU A 26 -9.55 -3.56 -6.86
N MET A 27 -8.49 -4.33 -7.07
CA MET A 27 -7.09 -3.89 -7.02
C MET A 27 -6.79 -2.84 -8.09
N GLU A 28 -7.27 -3.02 -9.31
CA GLU A 28 -7.15 -2.03 -10.38
C GLU A 28 -7.82 -0.70 -10.00
N ASN A 29 -9.03 -0.76 -9.44
CA ASN A 29 -9.77 0.42 -8.98
C ASN A 29 -9.03 1.13 -7.83
N ALA A 30 -8.41 0.38 -6.90
CA ALA A 30 -7.61 0.93 -5.81
C ALA A 30 -6.39 1.69 -6.35
N GLY A 31 -5.59 1.03 -7.17
CA GLY A 31 -4.39 1.63 -7.74
C GLY A 31 -4.69 2.82 -8.65
N MET A 32 -5.72 2.73 -9.49
CA MET A 32 -6.16 3.83 -10.35
C MET A 32 -6.68 5.01 -9.53
N GLY A 33 -7.45 4.74 -8.48
CA GLY A 33 -7.95 5.79 -7.58
C GLY A 33 -6.83 6.57 -6.92
N ILE A 34 -5.82 5.87 -6.39
CA ILE A 34 -4.64 6.51 -5.78
C ILE A 34 -3.79 7.23 -6.84
N PHE A 35 -3.57 6.62 -8.02
CA PHE A 35 -2.88 7.27 -9.13
C PHE A 35 -3.48 8.66 -9.45
N HIS A 36 -4.80 8.79 -9.51
CA HIS A 36 -5.46 10.07 -9.80
C HIS A 36 -5.19 11.14 -8.72
N GLU A 37 -4.98 10.74 -7.48
CA GLU A 37 -4.66 11.64 -6.37
C GLU A 37 -3.20 12.12 -6.36
N ILE A 38 -2.28 11.36 -7.00
CA ILE A 38 -0.83 11.62 -6.90
C ILE A 38 -0.15 11.93 -8.25
N ASN A 39 -0.84 11.88 -9.37
CA ASN A 39 -0.24 12.03 -10.70
C ASN A 39 0.31 13.44 -11.02
N GLN A 40 0.10 14.43 -10.15
CA GLN A 40 0.69 15.76 -10.26
C GLN A 40 2.18 15.79 -9.90
N TYR A 41 2.70 14.79 -9.19
CA TYR A 41 4.14 14.65 -8.89
C TYR A 41 4.87 13.95 -10.03
N ASP A 42 6.19 14.10 -10.12
CA ASP A 42 6.97 13.62 -11.26
C ASP A 42 7.84 12.41 -10.95
N SER A 43 8.20 12.16 -9.68
CA SER A 43 9.08 11.05 -9.31
C SER A 43 8.64 10.31 -8.04
N PHE A 44 8.81 8.96 -8.06
CA PHE A 44 8.24 8.07 -7.06
C PHE A 44 9.19 6.93 -6.70
N THR A 45 9.31 6.65 -5.40
CA THR A 45 9.82 5.38 -4.86
C THR A 45 8.63 4.58 -4.33
N ILE A 46 8.36 3.40 -4.90
CA ILE A 46 7.24 2.56 -4.51
C ILE A 46 7.76 1.29 -3.85
N ILE A 47 7.39 1.06 -2.58
CA ILE A 47 7.87 -0.07 -1.79
C ILE A 47 6.69 -1.02 -1.58
N CYS A 48 6.76 -2.18 -2.25
CA CYS A 48 5.71 -3.17 -2.30
C CYS A 48 6.04 -4.39 -1.43
N GLY A 49 5.16 -4.74 -0.49
CA GLY A 49 5.13 -6.09 0.06
C GLY A 49 4.62 -7.10 -0.98
N LYS A 50 4.84 -8.39 -0.76
CA LYS A 50 4.39 -9.44 -1.71
C LYS A 50 2.93 -9.87 -1.53
N GLY A 51 2.16 -9.19 -0.68
CA GLY A 51 0.71 -9.39 -0.50
C GLY A 51 -0.13 -8.49 -1.42
N ASN A 52 -1.43 -8.47 -1.15
CA ASN A 52 -2.39 -7.69 -1.95
C ASN A 52 -2.13 -6.18 -1.89
N ASN A 53 -1.72 -5.64 -0.74
CA ASN A 53 -1.34 -4.23 -0.61
C ASN A 53 -0.17 -3.87 -1.56
N GLY A 54 0.83 -4.75 -1.66
CA GLY A 54 1.89 -4.58 -2.66
C GLY A 54 1.38 -4.70 -4.09
N GLY A 55 0.36 -5.53 -4.32
CA GLY A 55 -0.34 -5.60 -5.61
C GLY A 55 -0.97 -4.27 -6.01
N ASP A 56 -1.65 -3.58 -5.07
CA ASP A 56 -2.18 -2.22 -5.26
C ASP A 56 -1.04 -1.25 -5.60
N GLY A 57 0.11 -1.34 -4.88
CA GLY A 57 1.32 -0.57 -5.16
C GLY A 57 1.87 -0.79 -6.56
N LEU A 58 1.87 -2.03 -7.07
CA LEU A 58 2.30 -2.35 -8.44
C LEU A 58 1.32 -1.80 -9.49
N VAL A 59 0.03 -1.77 -9.21
CA VAL A 59 -0.95 -1.12 -10.10
C VAL A 59 -0.69 0.40 -10.16
N ILE A 60 -0.45 1.06 -9.03
CA ILE A 60 -0.06 2.47 -8.97
C ILE A 60 1.21 2.69 -9.81
N ALA A 61 2.26 1.89 -9.60
CA ALA A 61 3.51 1.97 -10.34
C ALA A 61 3.28 1.91 -11.85
N ARG A 62 2.47 0.96 -12.31
CA ARG A 62 2.14 0.80 -13.72
C ARG A 62 1.50 2.06 -14.33
N HIS A 63 0.51 2.63 -13.66
CA HIS A 63 -0.16 3.82 -14.17
C HIS A 63 0.77 5.04 -14.20
N LEU A 64 1.62 5.21 -13.20
CA LEU A 64 2.63 6.27 -13.16
C LEU A 64 3.65 6.10 -14.29
N ILE A 65 4.20 4.91 -14.50
CA ILE A 65 5.14 4.61 -15.59
C ILE A 65 4.51 4.90 -16.96
N LEU A 66 3.28 4.41 -17.20
CA LEU A 66 2.57 4.62 -18.46
C LEU A 66 2.19 6.07 -18.71
N SER A 67 2.11 6.90 -17.66
CA SER A 67 1.92 8.36 -17.76
C SER A 67 3.24 9.13 -17.89
N GLY A 68 4.38 8.45 -18.00
CA GLY A 68 5.69 9.05 -18.23
C GLY A 68 6.40 9.57 -16.98
N LYS A 69 5.98 9.12 -15.79
CA LYS A 69 6.62 9.49 -14.52
C LYS A 69 7.88 8.67 -14.27
N ILE A 70 8.80 9.20 -13.46
CA ILE A 70 9.97 8.48 -12.96
C ILE A 70 9.51 7.60 -11.80
N VAL A 71 9.69 6.29 -11.92
CA VAL A 71 9.22 5.34 -10.90
C VAL A 71 10.29 4.29 -10.63
N GLU A 72 10.70 4.17 -9.38
CA GLU A 72 11.53 3.08 -8.89
C GLU A 72 10.69 2.14 -8.02
N VAL A 73 10.72 0.85 -8.33
CA VAL A 73 9.91 -0.16 -7.66
C VAL A 73 10.79 -1.08 -6.84
N PHE A 74 10.52 -1.12 -5.54
CA PHE A 74 11.17 -2.02 -4.58
C PHE A 74 10.17 -3.06 -4.09
N VAL A 75 10.60 -4.32 -4.00
CA VAL A 75 9.80 -5.44 -3.53
C VAL A 75 10.44 -6.06 -2.31
N VAL A 76 9.65 -6.32 -1.26
CA VAL A 76 10.11 -6.89 0.01
C VAL A 76 9.19 -8.03 0.47
N GLY A 77 9.77 -9.05 1.12
CA GLY A 77 9.04 -10.16 1.70
C GLY A 77 9.16 -11.48 0.92
N ASP A 78 8.58 -12.56 1.50
CA ASP A 78 8.82 -13.92 1.02
C ASP A 78 7.65 -14.53 0.27
N LYS A 79 6.42 -14.28 0.74
CA LYS A 79 5.21 -14.96 0.24
C LYS A 79 4.40 -14.06 -0.66
N GLU A 80 4.25 -14.45 -1.91
CA GLU A 80 3.47 -13.73 -2.92
C GLU A 80 1.99 -14.16 -2.92
N SER A 81 1.08 -13.17 -3.05
CA SER A 81 -0.30 -13.43 -3.46
C SER A 81 -0.38 -13.64 -4.98
N GLU A 82 -1.45 -14.27 -5.44
CA GLU A 82 -1.66 -14.51 -6.87
C GLU A 82 -1.80 -13.19 -7.64
N GLU A 83 -2.52 -12.23 -7.07
CA GLU A 83 -2.77 -10.91 -7.65
C GLU A 83 -1.50 -10.07 -7.72
N PHE A 84 -0.67 -10.13 -6.67
CA PHE A 84 0.65 -9.50 -6.67
C PHE A 84 1.52 -10.08 -7.79
N SER A 85 1.63 -11.41 -7.90
CA SER A 85 2.45 -12.08 -8.91
C SER A 85 2.04 -11.67 -10.33
N LYS A 86 0.73 -11.60 -10.62
CA LYS A 86 0.21 -11.16 -11.93
C LYS A 86 0.64 -9.72 -12.26
N ASN A 87 0.52 -8.79 -11.30
CA ASN A 87 0.92 -7.40 -11.50
C ASN A 87 2.45 -7.26 -11.59
N LEU A 88 3.21 -8.07 -10.83
CA LEU A 88 4.67 -8.09 -10.91
C LEU A 88 5.17 -8.51 -12.31
N GLU A 89 4.53 -9.50 -12.94
CA GLU A 89 4.85 -9.91 -14.30
C GLU A 89 4.66 -8.77 -15.32
N ILE A 90 3.67 -7.92 -15.10
CA ILE A 90 3.43 -6.74 -15.94
C ILE A 90 4.53 -5.69 -15.71
N ILE A 91 4.81 -5.37 -14.44
CA ILE A 91 5.80 -4.34 -14.08
C ILE A 91 7.19 -4.70 -14.60
N LYS A 92 7.61 -5.96 -14.49
CA LYS A 92 8.91 -6.46 -15.03
C LYS A 92 9.08 -6.26 -16.54
N LYS A 93 8.03 -6.01 -17.28
CA LYS A 93 8.08 -5.67 -18.71
C LYS A 93 8.19 -4.17 -18.97
N LEU A 94 7.96 -3.35 -17.96
CA LEU A 94 7.92 -1.89 -18.07
C LEU A 94 9.14 -1.21 -17.43
N THR A 95 9.67 -1.80 -16.35
CA THR A 95 10.83 -1.26 -15.62
C THR A 95 11.55 -2.37 -14.86
N ASP A 96 12.78 -2.08 -14.43
CA ASP A 96 13.51 -2.93 -13.52
C ASP A 96 12.88 -2.91 -12.12
N VAL A 97 12.83 -4.08 -11.48
CA VAL A 97 12.30 -4.25 -10.14
C VAL A 97 13.44 -4.63 -9.20
N LYS A 98 13.62 -3.84 -8.15
CA LYS A 98 14.64 -4.04 -7.13
C LYS A 98 14.08 -4.85 -5.96
N TYR A 99 14.90 -5.72 -5.36
CA TYR A 99 14.48 -6.58 -4.25
C TYR A 99 15.24 -6.23 -2.98
N ILE A 100 14.52 -6.06 -1.88
CA ILE A 100 15.11 -5.82 -0.57
C ILE A 100 15.13 -7.16 0.18
N GLU A 101 16.31 -7.80 0.26
CA GLU A 101 16.47 -9.15 0.82
C GLU A 101 17.21 -9.17 2.15
N ASP A 102 17.96 -8.12 2.47
CA ASP A 102 18.75 -7.98 3.69
C ASP A 102 18.65 -6.56 4.29
N ASP A 103 19.37 -6.32 5.40
CA ASP A 103 19.36 -5.04 6.13
C ASP A 103 20.17 -3.93 5.40
N ASN A 104 20.61 -4.13 4.16
CA ASN A 104 21.24 -3.09 3.35
C ASN A 104 20.18 -2.30 2.58
N PHE A 105 19.92 -1.09 3.02
CA PHE A 105 18.91 -0.20 2.43
C PHE A 105 19.53 0.95 1.62
N ASP A 106 20.82 0.92 1.29
CA ASP A 106 21.52 2.05 0.64
C ASP A 106 20.85 2.47 -0.67
N GLU A 107 20.54 1.51 -1.54
CA GLU A 107 19.87 1.79 -2.82
C GLU A 107 18.43 2.31 -2.64
N LEU A 108 17.70 1.80 -1.65
CA LEU A 108 16.38 2.28 -1.29
C LEU A 108 16.45 3.71 -0.74
N ILE A 109 17.39 3.98 0.16
CA ILE A 109 17.59 5.31 0.77
C ILE A 109 17.91 6.33 -0.32
N GLU A 110 18.83 6.03 -1.23
CA GLU A 110 19.14 6.90 -2.37
C GLU A 110 17.89 7.21 -3.19
N SER A 111 17.08 6.20 -3.50
CA SER A 111 15.81 6.37 -4.22
C SER A 111 14.81 7.25 -3.45
N ILE A 112 14.66 7.04 -2.15
CA ILE A 112 13.75 7.81 -1.29
C ILE A 112 14.19 9.30 -1.23
N GLU A 113 15.48 9.56 -1.13
CA GLU A 113 16.01 10.93 -0.99
C GLU A 113 15.91 11.74 -2.28
N VAL A 114 15.98 11.09 -3.46
CA VAL A 114 15.95 11.80 -4.76
C VAL A 114 14.54 11.93 -5.33
N ASN A 115 13.60 11.06 -4.97
CA ASN A 115 12.24 11.09 -5.47
C ASN A 115 11.32 11.96 -4.59
N GLU A 116 10.31 12.59 -5.22
CA GLU A 116 9.36 13.46 -4.53
C GLU A 116 8.47 12.69 -3.55
N ILE A 117 8.02 11.51 -3.96
CA ILE A 117 7.03 10.72 -3.22
C ILE A 117 7.56 9.33 -2.90
N THR A 118 7.44 8.93 -1.63
CA THR A 118 7.60 7.55 -1.19
C THR A 118 6.23 6.93 -0.96
N VAL A 119 5.96 5.81 -1.63
CA VAL A 119 4.71 5.05 -1.52
C VAL A 119 4.95 3.81 -0.67
N ASP A 120 4.35 3.78 0.52
CA ASP A 120 4.29 2.61 1.38
C ASP A 120 3.14 1.69 0.96
N ALA A 121 3.47 0.60 0.32
CA ALA A 121 2.57 -0.50 -0.04
C ALA A 121 3.07 -1.85 0.50
N ILE A 122 3.73 -1.84 1.70
CA ILE A 122 4.33 -3.05 2.27
C ILE A 122 3.26 -3.93 2.91
N PHE A 123 2.53 -3.38 3.89
CA PHE A 123 1.49 -4.10 4.64
C PHE A 123 0.19 -3.29 4.66
N GLY A 124 -0.93 -3.93 4.34
CA GLY A 124 -2.28 -3.41 4.57
C GLY A 124 -2.93 -4.07 5.79
N THR A 125 -4.26 -4.16 5.79
CA THR A 125 -5.07 -4.76 6.87
C THR A 125 -4.72 -6.21 7.22
N GLY A 126 -3.96 -6.91 6.38
CA GLY A 126 -3.51 -8.29 6.60
C GLY A 126 -2.49 -8.47 7.73
N LEU A 127 -1.79 -7.42 8.16
CA LEU A 127 -0.82 -7.48 9.24
C LEU A 127 -1.51 -7.72 10.59
N ASN A 128 -1.07 -8.77 11.32
CA ASN A 128 -1.66 -9.16 12.61
C ASN A 128 -0.61 -9.67 13.61
N ARG A 129 0.66 -9.31 13.42
CA ARG A 129 1.77 -9.76 14.26
C ARG A 129 2.83 -8.67 14.37
N LYS A 130 3.60 -8.71 15.45
CA LYS A 130 4.76 -7.81 15.63
C LYS A 130 5.76 -7.98 14.49
N LEU A 131 6.28 -6.85 14.05
CA LEU A 131 7.33 -6.78 13.05
C LEU A 131 8.63 -7.35 13.59
N ASN A 132 9.33 -8.12 12.77
CA ASN A 132 10.70 -8.53 13.07
C ASN A 132 11.68 -7.34 12.95
N LYS A 133 12.95 -7.56 13.29
CA LYS A 133 13.97 -6.50 13.27
C LYS A 133 14.12 -5.89 11.88
N PHE A 134 14.16 -6.72 10.84
CA PHE A 134 14.31 -6.30 9.45
C PHE A 134 13.24 -5.26 9.04
N TYR A 135 11.95 -5.59 9.21
CA TYR A 135 10.87 -4.65 8.86
C TYR A 135 10.85 -3.39 9.73
N ARG A 136 11.25 -3.48 10.99
CA ARG A 136 11.40 -2.28 11.84
C ARG A 136 12.49 -1.36 11.31
N SER A 137 13.65 -1.91 10.93
CA SER A 137 14.75 -1.13 10.35
C SER A 137 14.37 -0.55 8.98
N LEU A 138 13.61 -1.29 8.16
CA LEU A 138 13.07 -0.79 6.88
C LEU A 138 12.13 0.41 7.11
N ILE A 139 11.23 0.31 8.07
CA ILE A 139 10.32 1.41 8.43
C ILE A 139 11.10 2.61 8.99
N ASP A 140 12.14 2.37 9.81
CA ASP A 140 13.02 3.44 10.29
C ASP A 140 13.68 4.17 9.11
N ALA A 141 14.21 3.43 8.11
CA ALA A 141 14.80 4.02 6.92
C ALA A 141 13.79 4.88 6.14
N ILE A 142 12.57 4.38 5.94
CA ILE A 142 11.49 5.13 5.27
C ILE A 142 11.17 6.42 6.05
N ASN A 143 10.99 6.33 7.36
CA ASN A 143 10.62 7.47 8.21
C ASN A 143 11.71 8.54 8.29
N ILE A 144 12.98 8.13 8.28
CA ILE A 144 14.13 9.04 8.40
C ILE A 144 14.40 9.78 7.08
N HIS A 145 14.29 9.10 5.95
CA HIS A 145 14.72 9.60 4.64
C HIS A 145 13.57 10.05 3.74
N GLY A 146 12.32 9.67 4.04
CA GLY A 146 11.15 10.00 3.22
C GLY A 146 10.81 11.49 3.25
N ASN A 147 10.74 12.13 2.07
CA ASN A 147 10.36 13.53 1.93
C ASN A 147 8.84 13.74 2.07
N TYR A 148 8.07 13.01 1.29
CA TYR A 148 6.61 12.99 1.36
C TYR A 148 6.14 11.53 1.23
N ILE A 149 5.63 11.00 2.32
CA ILE A 149 5.28 9.58 2.42
C ILE A 149 3.77 9.42 2.34
N ILE A 150 3.33 8.53 1.45
CA ILE A 150 1.92 8.13 1.36
C ILE A 150 1.77 6.64 1.65
N ALA A 151 0.70 6.27 2.35
CA ALA A 151 0.35 4.87 2.57
C ALA A 151 -0.79 4.41 1.67
N VAL A 152 -0.65 3.20 1.17
CA VAL A 152 -1.70 2.44 0.49
C VAL A 152 -2.46 1.65 1.54
N ASP A 153 -3.74 1.86 1.67
CA ASP A 153 -4.67 1.22 2.60
C ASP A 153 -4.50 1.67 4.06
N ILE A 154 -3.41 1.32 4.72
CA ILE A 154 -3.03 1.76 6.07
C ILE A 154 -1.50 1.89 6.16
N PRO A 155 -0.95 2.74 7.05
CA PRO A 155 0.49 2.79 7.26
C PRO A 155 1.06 1.44 7.70
N SER A 156 2.11 0.98 7.05
CA SER A 156 2.72 -0.31 7.37
C SER A 156 3.23 -0.36 8.79
N GLY A 157 2.79 -1.38 9.52
CA GLY A 157 3.12 -1.58 10.93
C GLY A 157 2.01 -1.22 11.91
N MET A 158 0.88 -0.68 11.42
CA MET A 158 -0.28 -0.31 12.26
C MET A 158 -1.35 -1.42 12.26
N ASP A 159 -2.01 -1.61 13.40
CA ASP A 159 -3.21 -2.43 13.52
C ASP A 159 -4.44 -1.67 13.01
N ALA A 160 -5.20 -2.30 12.11
CA ALA A 160 -6.34 -1.70 11.44
C ALA A 160 -7.52 -1.36 12.38
N ASP A 161 -7.69 -2.08 13.48
CA ASP A 161 -8.81 -1.92 14.41
C ASP A 161 -8.47 -1.05 15.62
N THR A 162 -7.24 -1.18 16.15
CA THR A 162 -6.82 -0.50 17.40
C THR A 162 -5.95 0.72 17.16
N GLY A 163 -5.28 0.81 16.01
CA GLY A 163 -4.27 1.84 15.73
C GLY A 163 -2.95 1.61 16.46
N GLU A 164 -2.79 0.51 17.20
CA GLU A 164 -1.54 0.18 17.88
C GLU A 164 -0.45 -0.18 16.86
N GLU A 165 0.79 0.13 17.19
CA GLU A 165 1.94 -0.20 16.36
C GLU A 165 2.46 -1.61 16.66
N TYR A 166 2.72 -2.38 15.64
CA TYR A 166 3.34 -3.70 15.74
C TYR A 166 4.87 -3.65 15.95
N GLY A 167 5.33 -2.64 16.67
CA GLY A 167 6.73 -2.43 17.07
C GLY A 167 7.44 -1.32 16.28
N ASN A 168 6.88 -0.86 15.20
CA ASN A 168 7.17 0.35 14.43
C ASN A 168 6.06 0.59 13.41
N CYS A 169 5.89 1.83 12.94
CA CYS A 169 4.88 2.21 11.96
C CYS A 169 5.41 3.29 11.02
N VAL A 170 5.06 3.23 9.74
CA VAL A 170 5.37 4.29 8.79
C VAL A 170 4.59 5.55 9.18
N ALA A 171 5.28 6.68 9.28
CA ALA A 171 4.67 7.98 9.55
C ALA A 171 4.37 8.72 8.23
N CYS A 172 3.11 8.68 7.82
CA CYS A 172 2.69 9.15 6.52
C CYS A 172 2.23 10.61 6.55
N ASN A 173 2.42 11.32 5.42
CA ASN A 173 1.77 12.62 5.17
C ASN A 173 0.29 12.41 4.79
N VAL A 174 0.01 11.35 4.01
CA VAL A 174 -1.35 10.98 3.58
C VAL A 174 -1.51 9.48 3.61
N THR A 175 -2.67 9.00 4.07
CA THR A 175 -3.09 7.61 3.92
C THR A 175 -4.31 7.53 3.01
N TYR A 176 -4.23 6.71 1.97
CA TYR A 176 -5.33 6.42 1.06
C TYR A 176 -6.04 5.15 1.50
N ALA A 177 -7.04 5.30 2.38
CA ALA A 177 -7.86 4.20 2.88
C ALA A 177 -8.68 3.56 1.76
N ILE A 178 -8.39 2.32 1.44
CA ILE A 178 -9.07 1.56 0.38
C ILE A 178 -10.46 1.14 0.88
N SER A 179 -11.49 1.44 0.09
CA SER A 179 -12.92 1.23 0.35
C SER A 179 -13.45 2.04 1.53
N ASP A 180 -12.95 1.81 2.74
CA ASP A 180 -13.38 2.47 3.96
C ASP A 180 -12.24 2.77 4.92
N ILE A 181 -12.47 3.80 5.73
CA ILE A 181 -11.60 4.15 6.84
C ILE A 181 -11.72 3.08 7.93
N LYS A 182 -10.60 2.47 8.32
CA LYS A 182 -10.54 1.50 9.41
C LYS A 182 -10.56 2.23 10.75
N LYS A 183 -11.03 1.55 11.80
CA LYS A 183 -11.17 2.17 13.12
C LYS A 183 -9.83 2.68 13.67
N GLY A 184 -8.77 1.88 13.49
CA GLY A 184 -7.42 2.20 13.97
C GLY A 184 -6.83 3.45 13.32
N GLU A 185 -7.21 3.77 12.08
CA GLU A 185 -6.72 4.96 11.37
C GLU A 185 -7.15 6.27 12.03
N LEU A 186 -8.26 6.28 12.76
CA LEU A 186 -8.68 7.46 13.52
C LEU A 186 -8.00 7.60 14.89
N LEU A 187 -7.23 6.61 15.30
CA LEU A 187 -6.60 6.53 16.62
C LEU A 187 -5.08 6.74 16.59
N ASN A 188 -4.47 6.75 15.41
CA ASN A 188 -3.02 6.87 15.25
C ASN A 188 -2.67 8.07 14.35
N SER A 189 -1.81 8.96 14.85
CA SER A 189 -1.38 10.16 14.12
C SER A 189 -0.47 9.87 12.91
N ASN A 190 0.11 8.68 12.82
CA ASN A 190 0.99 8.30 11.70
C ASN A 190 0.25 8.17 10.36
N VAL A 191 -1.08 8.19 10.36
CA VAL A 191 -1.88 8.18 9.12
C VAL A 191 -1.79 9.49 8.32
N GLY A 192 -1.43 10.62 8.95
CA GLY A 192 -1.44 11.92 8.32
C GLY A 192 -2.84 12.37 7.87
N GLU A 193 -2.95 12.97 6.69
CA GLU A 193 -4.23 13.27 6.06
C GLU A 193 -4.89 11.96 5.58
N LEU A 194 -6.14 11.74 5.94
CA LEU A 194 -6.85 10.49 5.62
C LEU A 194 -7.81 10.71 4.46
N LYS A 195 -7.58 10.03 3.35
CA LYS A 195 -8.41 10.07 2.15
C LYS A 195 -8.98 8.70 1.83
N LYS A 196 -10.22 8.67 1.35
CA LYS A 196 -10.90 7.41 1.02
C LYS A 196 -10.92 7.17 -0.48
N ILE A 197 -10.53 5.96 -0.90
CA ILE A 197 -10.57 5.50 -2.29
C ILE A 197 -11.70 4.49 -2.48
N TYR A 198 -12.64 4.80 -3.36
CA TYR A 198 -13.72 3.89 -3.71
C TYR A 198 -13.26 2.86 -4.73
N ILE A 199 -13.48 1.57 -4.43
CA ILE A 199 -13.01 0.48 -5.29
C ILE A 199 -14.12 -0.39 -5.89
N GLY A 200 -15.38 -0.16 -5.49
CA GLY A 200 -16.53 -0.92 -6.00
C GLY A 200 -16.99 -2.07 -5.08
N ILE A 201 -16.69 -1.98 -3.78
CA ILE A 201 -17.25 -2.91 -2.78
C ILE A 201 -18.76 -2.79 -2.75
N VAL A 202 -19.44 -3.93 -2.93
CA VAL A 202 -20.90 -3.98 -2.96
C VAL A 202 -21.48 -4.02 -1.54
N ARG A 203 -22.47 -3.14 -1.30
CA ARG A 203 -23.21 -3.03 -0.03
C ARG A 203 -24.69 -3.15 -0.28
N TYR A 204 -25.39 -3.74 0.65
CA TYR A 204 -26.85 -3.68 0.66
C TYR A 204 -27.31 -2.33 1.20
N LYS A 205 -28.57 -1.94 0.86
CA LYS A 205 -29.10 -0.61 1.20
C LYS A 205 -29.12 -0.27 2.69
N ASP A 206 -29.08 -1.28 3.54
CA ASP A 206 -29.20 -1.16 5.01
C ASP A 206 -27.84 -1.30 5.72
N GLU A 207 -26.73 -1.32 4.97
CA GLU A 207 -25.32 -1.35 5.46
C GLU A 207 -24.67 0.05 5.22
#